data_fc58a67cac5934e64cefb607de5a92e9
#
_entry.id   fc58a67cac5934e64cefb607de5a92e9
#
_cell.length_a   1.000
_cell.length_b   1.000
_cell.length_c   1.000
_cell.angle_alpha   90.00
_cell.angle_beta   90.00
_cell.angle_gamma   90.00
#
_symmetry.space_group_name_H-M   'P 1'
#
loop_
_entity.id
_entity.type
_entity.pdbx_description
1 polymer ?
#
loop_
_entity_poly.entity_id
_entity_poly.type
_entity_poly.pdbx_seq_one_letter_code
_entity_poly.pdbx_strand_id
1 'polypeptide(L)'
;MKSAVVVFPGINRERDMMLALETVTGQQPVAVWHAETELPSVDLVVVPGGFSYGDYLRCGAIAARSPIMQAIKARAAEGLRVLGVCNGFQIITEAGLLPGALVRNAGLRFVCRQVRLTVENNRTFFTNRMQTGAIVSCPVAHGEGNYICDAETLKRLEGEGRVVFRYAEGTNPNGAMNDIAGIMNETGTVIGMMPHPENMIEPLHGRTDCRPLFESLLAA
;
A
#
# COMPACT_ATOMS: atom_id res chain seq x y z
N MET A 1 -7.10 13.08 12.45
CA MET A 1 -6.54 13.00 11.09
C MET A 1 -7.67 12.65 10.14
N LYS A 2 -7.94 13.49 9.17
CA LYS A 2 -8.98 13.25 8.14
C LYS A 2 -8.40 12.37 7.04
N SER A 3 -9.13 11.34 6.62
CA SER A 3 -8.69 10.43 5.56
C SER A 3 -9.76 10.18 4.52
N ALA A 4 -9.33 9.88 3.29
CA ALA A 4 -10.17 9.44 2.20
C ALA A 4 -9.74 8.06 1.72
N VAL A 5 -10.70 7.24 1.33
CA VAL A 5 -10.48 5.94 0.70
C VAL A 5 -11.07 5.97 -0.69
N VAL A 6 -10.24 5.68 -1.70
CA VAL A 6 -10.66 5.72 -3.10
C VAL A 6 -11.41 4.45 -3.47
N VAL A 7 -12.53 4.60 -4.15
CA VAL A 7 -13.38 3.49 -4.59
C VAL A 7 -13.36 3.40 -6.12
N PHE A 8 -12.90 2.26 -6.64
CA PHE A 8 -12.93 1.94 -8.07
C PHE A 8 -13.93 0.82 -8.36
N PRO A 9 -14.44 0.70 -9.58
CA PRO A 9 -15.17 -0.50 -9.99
C PRO A 9 -14.33 -1.77 -9.77
N GLY A 10 -14.89 -2.77 -9.08
CA GLY A 10 -14.19 -4.04 -8.81
C GLY A 10 -13.25 -4.03 -7.60
N ILE A 11 -13.10 -2.92 -6.91
CA ILE A 11 -12.41 -2.89 -5.61
C ILE A 11 -13.26 -3.62 -4.55
N ASN A 12 -12.63 -4.28 -3.59
CA ASN A 12 -13.36 -5.06 -2.60
C ASN A 12 -12.75 -5.02 -1.19
N ARG A 13 -11.75 -4.15 -0.96
CA ARG A 13 -11.10 -3.95 0.35
C ARG A 13 -11.26 -2.52 0.90
N GLU A 14 -12.07 -1.70 0.23
CA GLU A 14 -12.38 -0.35 0.70
C GLU A 14 -13.04 -0.37 2.06
N ARG A 15 -13.95 -1.31 2.30
CA ARG A 15 -14.70 -1.43 3.54
C ARG A 15 -13.80 -1.84 4.71
N ASP A 16 -12.94 -2.83 4.51
CA ASP A 16 -11.98 -3.29 5.52
C ASP A 16 -10.99 -2.15 5.87
N MET A 17 -10.51 -1.44 4.86
CA MET A 17 -9.62 -0.30 5.05
C MET A 17 -10.30 0.86 5.79
N MET A 18 -11.55 1.20 5.44
CA MET A 18 -12.31 2.23 6.15
C MET A 18 -12.51 1.86 7.61
N LEU A 19 -12.87 0.61 7.89
CA LEU A 19 -13.03 0.10 9.26
C LEU A 19 -11.73 0.16 10.05
N ALA A 20 -10.60 -0.22 9.42
CA ALA A 20 -9.28 -0.15 10.05
C ALA A 20 -8.91 1.29 10.45
N LEU A 21 -9.09 2.23 9.53
CA LEU A 21 -8.83 3.64 9.78
C LEU A 21 -9.75 4.19 10.88
N GLU A 22 -11.05 3.93 10.81
CA GLU A 22 -12.03 4.38 11.81
C GLU A 22 -11.72 3.80 13.20
N THR A 23 -11.44 2.50 13.27
CA THR A 23 -11.13 1.80 14.54
C THR A 23 -9.93 2.40 15.26
N VAL A 24 -8.90 2.78 14.50
CA VAL A 24 -7.66 3.31 15.10
C VAL A 24 -7.69 4.82 15.26
N THR A 25 -8.24 5.56 14.30
CA THR A 25 -8.22 7.04 14.35
C THR A 25 -9.41 7.64 15.06
N GLY A 26 -10.49 6.87 15.28
CA GLY A 26 -11.76 7.38 15.82
C GLY A 26 -12.51 8.30 14.85
N GLN A 27 -12.07 8.40 13.59
CA GLN A 27 -12.70 9.24 12.56
C GLN A 27 -13.06 8.39 11.35
N GLN A 28 -14.31 8.50 10.90
CA GLN A 28 -14.77 7.82 9.70
C GLN A 28 -14.11 8.42 8.45
N PRO A 29 -13.45 7.61 7.61
CA PRO A 29 -12.90 8.05 6.35
C PRO A 29 -14.00 8.44 5.35
N VAL A 30 -13.67 9.36 4.44
CA VAL A 30 -14.56 9.72 3.33
C VAL A 30 -14.31 8.76 2.17
N ALA A 31 -15.36 8.11 1.66
CA ALA A 31 -15.28 7.36 0.41
C ALA A 31 -15.29 8.33 -0.78
N VAL A 32 -14.30 8.18 -1.69
CA VAL A 32 -14.17 9.02 -2.89
C VAL A 32 -14.27 8.14 -4.13
N TRP A 33 -15.23 8.43 -4.99
CA TRP A 33 -15.43 7.64 -6.20
C TRP A 33 -14.40 7.98 -7.28
N HIS A 34 -13.95 7.01 -8.03
CA HIS A 34 -12.86 7.15 -9.01
C HIS A 34 -13.13 8.20 -10.11
N ALA A 35 -14.39 8.51 -10.40
CA ALA A 35 -14.78 9.49 -11.41
C ALA A 35 -14.79 10.94 -10.89
N GLU A 36 -14.63 11.14 -9.58
CA GLU A 36 -14.45 12.47 -9.00
C GLU A 36 -13.17 13.12 -9.53
N THR A 37 -13.23 14.43 -9.74
CA THR A 37 -12.11 15.23 -10.23
C THR A 37 -11.39 15.99 -9.13
N GLU A 38 -12.00 16.05 -7.94
CA GLU A 38 -11.49 16.79 -6.78
C GLU A 38 -11.39 15.90 -5.56
N LEU A 39 -10.36 16.13 -4.77
CA LEU A 39 -10.19 15.50 -3.46
C LEU A 39 -10.78 16.39 -2.37
N PRO A 40 -11.49 15.82 -1.38
CA PRO A 40 -11.85 16.55 -0.17
C PRO A 40 -10.58 17.01 0.57
N SER A 41 -10.74 17.97 1.48
CA SER A 41 -9.64 18.41 2.35
C SER A 41 -9.34 17.33 3.38
N VAL A 42 -8.31 16.52 3.12
CA VAL A 42 -7.87 15.39 3.94
C VAL A 42 -6.35 15.40 4.12
N ASP A 43 -5.89 14.73 5.17
CA ASP A 43 -4.48 14.58 5.53
C ASP A 43 -3.86 13.33 4.90
N LEU A 44 -4.70 12.33 4.58
CA LEU A 44 -4.30 11.03 4.02
C LEU A 44 -5.29 10.57 2.95
N VAL A 45 -4.78 10.08 1.85
CA VAL A 45 -5.55 9.30 0.87
C VAL A 45 -5.06 7.86 0.89
N VAL A 46 -6.00 6.91 0.96
CA VAL A 46 -5.71 5.48 0.84
C VAL A 46 -6.32 4.95 -0.45
N VAL A 47 -5.50 4.28 -1.24
CA VAL A 47 -5.90 3.48 -2.40
C VAL A 47 -5.89 2.02 -1.95
N PRO A 48 -7.05 1.42 -1.68
CA PRO A 48 -7.14 0.09 -1.06
C PRO A 48 -6.95 -1.05 -2.06
N GLY A 49 -6.96 -2.28 -1.53
CA GLY A 49 -6.85 -3.50 -2.31
C GLY A 49 -8.15 -3.87 -3.05
N GLY A 50 -8.02 -4.79 -4.00
CA GLY A 50 -9.13 -5.31 -4.80
C GLY A 50 -8.68 -5.74 -6.19
N PHE A 51 -9.62 -5.68 -7.14
CA PHE A 51 -9.43 -6.03 -8.54
C PHE A 51 -10.02 -4.91 -9.41
N SER A 52 -9.41 -3.72 -9.35
CA SER A 52 -9.92 -2.54 -10.04
C SER A 52 -10.11 -2.81 -11.53
N TYR A 53 -11.33 -2.56 -12.03
CA TYR A 53 -11.76 -2.86 -13.40
C TYR A 53 -11.55 -4.34 -13.82
N GLY A 54 -11.53 -5.29 -12.85
CA GLY A 54 -11.37 -6.72 -13.09
C GLY A 54 -9.95 -7.13 -13.47
N ASP A 55 -8.94 -6.26 -13.24
CA ASP A 55 -7.53 -6.48 -13.58
C ASP A 55 -7.28 -6.84 -15.05
N TYR A 56 -8.19 -6.44 -15.94
CA TYR A 56 -7.99 -6.57 -17.39
C TYR A 56 -6.80 -5.72 -17.83
N LEU A 57 -5.99 -6.20 -18.73
CA LEU A 57 -4.68 -5.69 -19.14
C LEU A 57 -3.62 -6.00 -18.09
N ARG A 58 -3.22 -5.02 -17.28
CA ARG A 58 -2.31 -5.12 -16.14
C ARG A 58 -2.98 -4.53 -14.92
N CYS A 59 -2.84 -5.18 -13.76
CA CYS A 59 -3.44 -4.73 -12.52
C CYS A 59 -3.15 -3.25 -12.27
N GLY A 60 -4.20 -2.48 -11.99
CA GLY A 60 -4.09 -1.05 -11.71
C GLY A 60 -3.95 -0.11 -12.92
N ALA A 61 -3.64 -0.60 -14.13
CA ALA A 61 -3.34 0.26 -15.27
C ALA A 61 -4.50 1.14 -15.73
N ILE A 62 -5.74 0.63 -15.69
CA ILE A 62 -6.94 1.41 -16.03
C ILE A 62 -7.24 2.40 -14.90
N ALA A 63 -7.21 1.94 -13.65
CA ALA A 63 -7.48 2.77 -12.47
C ALA A 63 -6.51 3.95 -12.35
N ALA A 64 -5.24 3.76 -12.68
CA ALA A 64 -4.21 4.81 -12.67
C ALA A 64 -4.52 6.02 -13.57
N ARG A 65 -5.42 5.84 -14.55
CA ARG A 65 -5.84 6.89 -15.48
C ARG A 65 -7.15 7.56 -15.09
N SER A 66 -7.79 7.15 -14.00
CA SER A 66 -9.06 7.73 -13.56
C SER A 66 -8.89 9.21 -13.15
N PRO A 67 -9.96 10.02 -13.24
CA PRO A 67 -9.91 11.44 -12.88
C PRO A 67 -9.36 11.69 -11.48
N ILE A 68 -9.80 10.91 -10.48
CA ILE A 68 -9.34 11.09 -9.10
C ILE A 68 -7.83 10.88 -8.95
N MET A 69 -7.21 9.98 -9.74
CA MET A 69 -5.77 9.74 -9.68
C MET A 69 -4.96 10.95 -10.17
N GLN A 70 -5.51 11.79 -11.06
CA GLN A 70 -4.87 13.04 -11.46
C GLN A 70 -4.85 14.03 -10.28
N ALA A 71 -5.97 14.16 -9.56
CA ALA A 71 -6.05 15.00 -8.36
C ALA A 71 -5.10 14.49 -7.25
N ILE A 72 -5.04 13.17 -7.04
CA ILE A 72 -4.11 12.54 -6.08
C ILE A 72 -2.66 12.85 -6.46
N LYS A 73 -2.28 12.71 -7.73
CA LYS A 73 -0.92 13.03 -8.18
C LYS A 73 -0.54 14.49 -7.92
N ALA A 74 -1.44 15.42 -8.25
CA ALA A 74 -1.21 16.84 -8.02
C ALA A 74 -1.01 17.13 -6.53
N ARG A 75 -1.89 16.61 -5.68
CA ARG A 75 -1.83 16.83 -4.23
C ARG A 75 -0.66 16.08 -3.57
N ALA A 76 -0.26 14.91 -4.07
CA ALA A 76 0.93 14.19 -3.60
C ALA A 76 2.22 14.98 -3.88
N ALA A 77 2.30 15.69 -5.02
CA ALA A 77 3.41 16.59 -5.31
C ALA A 77 3.48 17.80 -4.35
N GLU A 78 2.35 18.15 -3.72
CA GLU A 78 2.23 19.18 -2.68
C GLU A 78 2.44 18.62 -1.26
N GLY A 79 2.73 17.32 -1.13
CA GLY A 79 3.02 16.68 0.14
C GLY A 79 1.86 15.93 0.80
N LEU A 80 0.71 15.75 0.12
CA LEU A 80 -0.38 14.91 0.61
C LEU A 80 0.12 13.48 0.81
N ARG A 81 -0.18 12.88 1.96
CA ARG A 81 0.14 11.49 2.25
C ARG A 81 -0.74 10.54 1.46
N VAL A 82 -0.12 9.55 0.83
CA VAL A 82 -0.81 8.51 0.04
C VAL A 82 -0.33 7.13 0.47
N LEU A 83 -1.28 6.25 0.78
CA LEU A 83 -1.03 4.85 1.08
C LEU A 83 -1.71 3.98 0.03
N GLY A 84 -0.94 3.15 -0.69
CA GLY A 84 -1.45 2.14 -1.61
C GLY A 84 -1.27 0.73 -1.05
N VAL A 85 -2.34 -0.06 -0.97
CA VAL A 85 -2.31 -1.44 -0.45
C VAL A 85 -2.74 -2.42 -1.53
N CYS A 86 -1.93 -3.45 -1.79
CA CYS A 86 -2.18 -4.49 -2.79
C CYS A 86 -2.52 -3.90 -4.18
N ASN A 87 -3.75 -3.99 -4.67
CA ASN A 87 -4.16 -3.34 -5.92
C ASN A 87 -3.92 -1.82 -5.88
N GLY A 88 -4.05 -1.18 -4.72
CA GLY A 88 -3.69 0.22 -4.53
C GLY A 88 -2.20 0.49 -4.78
N PHE A 89 -1.30 -0.39 -4.35
CA PHE A 89 0.12 -0.27 -4.65
C PHE A 89 0.38 -0.40 -6.15
N GLN A 90 -0.29 -1.33 -6.84
CA GLN A 90 -0.23 -1.45 -8.29
C GLN A 90 -0.70 -0.16 -8.97
N ILE A 91 -1.84 0.41 -8.54
CA ILE A 91 -2.42 1.64 -9.10
C ILE A 91 -1.46 2.83 -8.96
N ILE A 92 -0.91 3.07 -7.76
CA ILE A 92 -0.02 4.23 -7.53
C ILE A 92 1.32 4.07 -8.23
N THR A 93 1.80 2.83 -8.44
CA THR A 93 3.00 2.55 -9.24
C THR A 93 2.72 2.80 -10.73
N GLU A 94 1.60 2.30 -11.27
CA GLU A 94 1.16 2.56 -12.64
C GLU A 94 0.90 4.06 -12.91
N ALA A 95 0.47 4.80 -11.88
CA ALA A 95 0.29 6.25 -11.96
C ALA A 95 1.62 7.03 -11.91
N GLY A 96 2.76 6.36 -11.65
CA GLY A 96 4.09 6.98 -11.55
C GLY A 96 4.33 7.72 -10.23
N LEU A 97 3.58 7.41 -9.18
CA LEU A 97 3.82 7.93 -7.83
C LEU A 97 4.93 7.16 -7.10
N LEU A 98 5.18 5.92 -7.49
CA LEU A 98 6.28 5.07 -7.03
C LEU A 98 7.03 4.47 -8.23
N PRO A 99 8.33 4.22 -8.11
CA PRO A 99 9.13 3.62 -9.18
C PRO A 99 8.91 2.10 -9.28
N GLY A 100 9.29 1.51 -10.42
CA GLY A 100 9.23 0.06 -10.67
C GLY A 100 7.88 -0.39 -11.26
N ALA A 101 7.59 -1.67 -11.11
CA ALA A 101 6.35 -2.28 -11.57
C ALA A 101 5.97 -3.51 -10.72
N LEU A 102 4.68 -3.80 -10.64
CA LEU A 102 4.15 -5.04 -10.07
C LEU A 102 3.75 -5.94 -11.23
N VAL A 103 4.34 -7.14 -11.29
CA VAL A 103 4.10 -8.11 -12.36
C VAL A 103 3.57 -9.43 -11.77
N ARG A 104 3.24 -10.38 -12.64
CA ARG A 104 2.77 -11.69 -12.22
C ARG A 104 3.73 -12.36 -11.25
N ASN A 105 3.16 -13.00 -10.23
CA ASN A 105 3.92 -13.83 -9.29
C ASN A 105 4.81 -14.82 -10.04
N ALA A 106 6.04 -15.01 -9.59
CA ALA A 106 6.99 -15.92 -10.23
C ALA A 106 6.45 -17.35 -10.39
N GLY A 107 5.60 -17.80 -9.45
CA GLY A 107 4.93 -19.10 -9.52
C GLY A 107 3.69 -19.15 -10.41
N LEU A 108 3.32 -18.07 -11.09
CA LEU A 108 2.14 -17.93 -11.98
C LEU A 108 0.80 -18.31 -11.31
N ARG A 109 0.74 -18.25 -9.98
CA ARG A 109 -0.43 -18.62 -9.18
C ARG A 109 -0.86 -17.47 -8.31
N PHE A 110 -2.17 -17.37 -8.05
CA PHE A 110 -2.71 -16.53 -7.01
C PHE A 110 -2.25 -17.07 -5.65
N VAL A 111 -1.72 -16.19 -4.80
CA VAL A 111 -1.26 -16.54 -3.45
C VAL A 111 -2.15 -15.84 -2.43
N CYS A 112 -2.76 -16.64 -1.54
CA CYS A 112 -3.55 -16.15 -0.40
C CYS A 112 -3.06 -16.86 0.85
N ARG A 113 -2.26 -16.18 1.68
CA ARG A 113 -1.70 -16.73 2.93
C ARG A 113 -1.13 -15.64 3.83
N GLN A 114 -0.86 -16.01 5.06
CA GLN A 114 -0.03 -15.20 5.97
C GLN A 114 1.43 -15.22 5.52
N VAL A 115 2.06 -14.05 5.56
CA VAL A 115 3.50 -13.87 5.38
C VAL A 115 4.08 -13.11 6.56
N ARG A 116 5.39 -13.17 6.73
CA ARG A 116 6.12 -12.36 7.70
C ARG A 116 6.82 -11.22 6.98
N LEU A 117 6.70 -10.02 7.54
CA LEU A 117 7.34 -8.83 7.02
C LEU A 117 8.37 -8.31 8.03
N THR A 118 9.54 -7.95 7.55
CA THR A 118 10.50 -7.15 8.30
C THR A 118 10.23 -5.67 8.05
N VAL A 119 10.16 -4.87 9.10
CA VAL A 119 10.12 -3.41 9.02
C VAL A 119 11.55 -2.92 8.76
N GLU A 120 11.82 -2.43 7.55
CA GLU A 120 13.14 -1.92 7.17
C GLU A 120 13.34 -0.46 7.56
N ASN A 121 12.30 0.35 7.40
CA ASN A 121 12.33 1.78 7.71
C ASN A 121 11.16 2.15 8.61
N ASN A 122 11.47 2.66 9.81
CA ASN A 122 10.48 3.15 10.77
C ASN A 122 10.37 4.69 10.82
N ARG A 123 11.00 5.40 9.88
CA ARG A 123 10.96 6.87 9.79
C ARG A 123 9.90 7.36 8.80
N THR A 124 8.76 6.68 8.74
CA THR A 124 7.66 7.03 7.85
C THR A 124 6.40 7.34 8.64
N PHE A 125 5.45 8.02 8.02
CA PHE A 125 4.14 8.29 8.65
C PHE A 125 3.35 7.01 8.96
N PHE A 126 3.73 5.86 8.37
CA PHE A 126 3.02 4.59 8.51
C PHE A 126 3.78 3.57 9.38
N THR A 127 5.02 3.84 9.78
CA THR A 127 5.86 2.89 10.53
C THR A 127 6.49 3.46 11.79
N ASN A 128 6.25 4.74 12.12
CA ASN A 128 6.94 5.43 13.22
C ASN A 128 6.62 4.88 14.63
N ARG A 129 5.62 4.00 14.76
CA ARG A 129 5.30 3.24 15.99
C ARG A 129 5.90 1.84 15.99
N MET A 130 6.68 1.50 14.96
CA MET A 130 7.34 0.21 14.83
C MET A 130 8.83 0.33 15.13
N GLN A 131 9.48 -0.79 15.37
CA GLN A 131 10.95 -0.84 15.46
C GLN A 131 11.53 -1.38 14.17
N THR A 132 12.61 -0.79 13.68
CA THR A 132 13.37 -1.35 12.55
C THR A 132 13.85 -2.76 12.92
N GLY A 133 13.70 -3.71 12.01
CA GLY A 133 13.98 -5.13 12.23
C GLY A 133 12.82 -5.90 12.89
N ALA A 134 11.76 -5.23 13.34
CA ALA A 134 10.58 -5.94 13.86
C ALA A 134 9.94 -6.80 12.76
N ILE A 135 9.48 -7.98 13.15
CA ILE A 135 8.77 -8.90 12.26
C ILE A 135 7.30 -8.88 12.60
N VAL A 136 6.46 -8.62 11.60
CA VAL A 136 5.01 -8.61 11.71
C VAL A 136 4.39 -9.63 10.76
N SER A 137 3.34 -10.32 11.19
CA SER A 137 2.51 -11.15 10.32
C SER A 137 1.51 -10.29 9.57
N CYS A 138 1.36 -10.53 8.27
CA CYS A 138 0.42 -9.81 7.44
C CYS A 138 -0.10 -10.73 6.33
N PRO A 139 -1.40 -10.74 5.99
CA PRO A 139 -1.89 -11.56 4.90
C PRO A 139 -1.57 -10.94 3.54
N VAL A 140 -1.41 -11.81 2.54
CA VAL A 140 -1.36 -11.45 1.12
C VAL A 140 -2.46 -12.18 0.35
N ALA A 141 -3.00 -11.53 -0.70
CA ALA A 141 -4.00 -12.11 -1.59
C ALA A 141 -3.86 -11.48 -2.99
N HIS A 142 -2.98 -12.03 -3.84
CA HIS A 142 -2.68 -11.45 -5.15
C HIS A 142 -2.12 -12.45 -6.17
N GLY A 143 -2.36 -12.19 -7.45
CA GLY A 143 -1.75 -12.88 -8.59
C GLY A 143 -0.58 -12.11 -9.23
N GLU A 144 -0.51 -10.79 -8.98
CA GLU A 144 0.49 -9.87 -9.53
C GLU A 144 1.09 -9.00 -8.42
N GLY A 145 1.94 -9.60 -7.57
CA GLY A 145 2.60 -8.92 -6.46
C GLY A 145 4.13 -8.90 -6.57
N ASN A 146 4.68 -9.42 -7.65
CA ASN A 146 6.11 -9.48 -7.88
C ASN A 146 6.64 -8.09 -8.25
N TYR A 147 7.25 -7.41 -7.29
CA TYR A 147 7.88 -6.11 -7.52
C TYR A 147 9.19 -6.25 -8.30
N ILE A 148 9.33 -5.49 -9.37
CA ILE A 148 10.53 -5.42 -10.20
C ILE A 148 10.90 -3.96 -10.49
N CYS A 149 12.18 -3.69 -10.65
CA CYS A 149 12.71 -2.41 -11.15
C CYS A 149 14.08 -2.64 -11.82
N ASP A 150 14.59 -1.62 -12.50
CA ASP A 150 15.96 -1.64 -13.03
C ASP A 150 17.00 -1.53 -11.91
N ALA A 151 18.24 -1.86 -12.22
CA ALA A 151 19.35 -1.90 -11.25
C ALA A 151 19.65 -0.52 -10.62
N GLU A 152 19.47 0.57 -11.37
CA GLU A 152 19.70 1.92 -10.87
C GLU A 152 18.60 2.31 -9.87
N THR A 153 17.35 2.05 -10.19
CA THR A 153 16.22 2.26 -9.29
C THR A 153 16.38 1.43 -8.01
N LEU A 154 16.77 0.15 -8.13
CA LEU A 154 17.03 -0.69 -6.96
C LEU A 154 18.12 -0.10 -6.08
N LYS A 155 19.24 0.32 -6.67
CA LYS A 155 20.35 0.93 -5.94
C LYS A 155 19.91 2.21 -5.19
N ARG A 156 19.04 3.03 -5.80
CA ARG A 156 18.48 4.21 -5.14
C ARG A 156 17.55 3.84 -3.99
N LEU A 157 16.62 2.92 -4.20
CA LEU A 157 15.69 2.46 -3.15
C LEU A 157 16.45 1.95 -1.92
N GLU A 158 17.50 1.15 -2.14
CA GLU A 158 18.34 0.59 -1.07
C GLU A 158 19.19 1.69 -0.40
N GLY A 159 19.89 2.49 -1.20
CA GLY A 159 20.84 3.48 -0.69
C GLY A 159 20.18 4.66 0.03
N GLU A 160 18.94 5.00 -0.33
CA GLU A 160 18.16 6.07 0.29
C GLU A 160 17.23 5.57 1.40
N GLY A 161 17.25 4.26 1.70
CA GLY A 161 16.40 3.65 2.73
C GLY A 161 14.91 3.73 2.39
N ARG A 162 14.55 3.66 1.10
CA ARG A 162 13.17 3.76 0.60
C ARG A 162 12.42 2.43 0.56
N VAL A 163 13.09 1.33 0.88
CA VAL A 163 12.42 0.06 1.17
C VAL A 163 11.82 0.14 2.57
N VAL A 164 10.51 0.05 2.69
CA VAL A 164 9.78 0.16 3.96
C VAL A 164 9.56 -1.21 4.58
N PHE A 165 9.20 -2.19 3.75
CA PHE A 165 8.95 -3.56 4.18
C PHE A 165 9.63 -4.57 3.26
N ARG A 166 10.15 -5.67 3.85
CA ARG A 166 10.55 -6.86 3.11
C ARG A 166 9.78 -8.08 3.59
N TYR A 167 9.57 -9.02 2.70
CA TYR A 167 9.20 -10.37 3.13
C TYR A 167 10.36 -10.95 3.94
N ALA A 168 10.09 -11.40 5.18
CA ALA A 168 11.10 -12.03 6.01
C ALA A 168 11.63 -13.31 5.32
N GLU A 169 12.85 -13.70 5.66
CA GLU A 169 13.57 -14.80 5.02
C GLU A 169 12.68 -16.04 4.81
N GLY A 170 12.66 -16.55 3.60
CA GLY A 170 11.90 -17.73 3.19
C GLY A 170 10.38 -17.53 3.08
N THR A 171 9.86 -16.32 3.26
CA THR A 171 8.41 -16.07 3.19
C THR A 171 7.95 -15.30 1.96
N ASN A 172 8.87 -14.90 1.06
CA ASN A 172 8.54 -14.20 -0.19
C ASN A 172 7.53 -15.03 -1.02
N PRO A 173 6.29 -14.54 -1.21
CA PRO A 173 5.23 -15.33 -1.83
C PRO A 173 5.21 -15.22 -3.36
N ASN A 174 5.87 -14.22 -3.92
CA ASN A 174 5.62 -13.75 -5.28
C ASN A 174 6.88 -13.59 -6.15
N GLY A 175 8.07 -13.74 -5.57
CA GLY A 175 9.33 -13.56 -6.27
C GLY A 175 9.80 -12.10 -6.40
N ALA A 176 9.24 -11.21 -5.58
CA ALA A 176 9.63 -9.80 -5.56
C ALA A 176 11.16 -9.65 -5.38
N MET A 177 11.73 -8.75 -6.16
CA MET A 177 13.16 -8.44 -6.15
C MET A 177 13.61 -8.01 -4.75
N ASN A 178 14.72 -8.56 -4.26
CA ASN A 178 15.27 -8.31 -2.91
C ASN A 178 14.22 -8.45 -1.79
N ASP A 179 13.26 -9.36 -1.95
CA ASP A 179 12.16 -9.56 -1.01
C ASP A 179 11.32 -8.29 -0.72
N ILE A 180 11.35 -7.30 -1.60
CA ILE A 180 10.63 -6.04 -1.40
C ILE A 180 9.12 -6.29 -1.33
N ALA A 181 8.52 -5.95 -0.18
CA ALA A 181 7.08 -6.04 0.05
C ALA A 181 6.40 -4.67 0.03
N GLY A 182 7.16 -3.59 0.22
CA GLY A 182 6.68 -2.21 0.17
C GLY A 182 7.79 -1.18 0.11
N ILE A 183 7.51 -0.08 -0.58
CA ILE A 183 8.45 1.02 -0.81
C ILE A 183 7.78 2.38 -0.58
N MET A 184 8.59 3.43 -0.51
CA MET A 184 8.13 4.82 -0.47
C MET A 184 8.77 5.67 -1.59
N ASN A 185 8.15 6.82 -1.87
CA ASN A 185 8.73 7.84 -2.74
C ASN A 185 9.90 8.59 -2.05
N GLU A 186 10.54 9.51 -2.76
CA GLU A 186 11.70 10.28 -2.27
C GLU A 186 11.37 11.15 -1.05
N THR A 187 10.17 11.69 -0.98
CA THR A 187 9.75 12.55 0.12
C THR A 187 9.19 11.79 1.32
N GLY A 188 8.98 10.46 1.21
CA GLY A 188 8.36 9.65 2.25
C GLY A 188 6.86 9.88 2.44
N THR A 189 6.21 10.63 1.52
CA THR A 189 4.78 10.95 1.59
C THR A 189 3.89 9.95 0.87
N VAL A 190 4.44 9.14 -0.02
CA VAL A 190 3.72 8.08 -0.73
C VAL A 190 4.33 6.73 -0.38
N ILE A 191 3.51 5.82 0.12
CA ILE A 191 3.91 4.45 0.48
C ILE A 191 3.01 3.46 -0.25
N GLY A 192 3.61 2.41 -0.81
CA GLY A 192 2.91 1.26 -1.38
C GLY A 192 3.39 -0.04 -0.76
N MET A 193 2.47 -0.96 -0.48
CA MET A 193 2.78 -2.31 0.00
C MET A 193 1.81 -3.35 -0.54
N MET A 194 2.29 -4.58 -0.80
CA MET A 194 1.44 -5.66 -1.30
C MET A 194 0.60 -6.36 -0.22
N PRO A 195 1.12 -6.60 1.00
CA PRO A 195 0.33 -7.19 2.08
C PRO A 195 -0.80 -6.30 2.57
N HIS A 196 -1.82 -6.92 3.21
CA HIS A 196 -3.05 -6.30 3.69
C HIS A 196 -3.01 -6.03 5.21
N PRO A 197 -2.45 -4.90 5.67
CA PRO A 197 -2.35 -4.60 7.10
C PRO A 197 -3.73 -4.37 7.76
N GLU A 198 -4.73 -3.94 7.00
CA GLU A 198 -6.11 -3.71 7.47
C GLU A 198 -6.78 -4.97 8.03
N ASN A 199 -6.29 -6.15 7.64
CA ASN A 199 -6.81 -7.43 8.12
C ASN A 199 -6.03 -8.01 9.32
N MET A 200 -5.23 -7.19 10.03
CA MET A 200 -4.43 -7.60 11.21
C MET A 200 -4.44 -6.52 12.30
N ILE A 201 -5.58 -5.87 12.53
CA ILE A 201 -5.69 -4.74 13.46
C ILE A 201 -6.49 -5.06 14.74
N GLU A 202 -7.25 -6.13 14.75
CA GLU A 202 -8.13 -6.51 15.88
C GLU A 202 -8.03 -8.00 16.20
N PRO A 203 -8.36 -8.41 17.46
CA PRO A 203 -8.24 -9.80 17.90
C PRO A 203 -9.07 -10.80 17.06
N LEU A 204 -10.18 -10.37 16.47
CA LEU A 204 -11.02 -11.22 15.60
C LEU A 204 -10.29 -11.66 14.32
N HIS A 205 -9.26 -10.93 13.90
CA HIS A 205 -8.34 -11.34 12.81
C HIS A 205 -7.33 -12.43 13.26
N GLY A 206 -7.38 -12.86 14.53
CA GLY A 206 -6.45 -13.79 15.12
C GLY A 206 -5.16 -13.14 15.66
N ARG A 207 -4.77 -11.98 15.14
CA ARG A 207 -3.59 -11.20 15.55
C ARG A 207 -3.82 -9.72 15.31
N THR A 208 -3.00 -8.88 15.96
CA THR A 208 -3.06 -7.41 15.85
C THR A 208 -1.72 -6.80 15.39
N ASP A 209 -0.89 -7.62 14.74
CA ASP A 209 0.50 -7.28 14.41
C ASP A 209 0.63 -6.00 13.55
N CYS A 210 -0.39 -5.67 12.75
CA CYS A 210 -0.38 -4.48 11.90
C CYS A 210 -1.10 -3.27 12.50
N ARG A 211 -1.71 -3.40 13.69
CA ARG A 211 -2.33 -2.28 14.38
C ARG A 211 -1.38 -1.09 14.61
N PRO A 212 -0.10 -1.29 15.02
CA PRO A 212 0.85 -0.20 15.18
C PRO A 212 1.13 0.60 13.90
N LEU A 213 0.93 0.01 12.70
CA LEU A 213 1.04 0.72 11.44
C LEU A 213 -0.03 1.82 11.33
N PHE A 214 -1.29 1.50 11.66
CA PHE A 214 -2.38 2.49 11.68
C PHE A 214 -2.23 3.48 12.83
N GLU A 215 -1.73 3.05 13.99
CA GLU A 215 -1.44 3.94 15.12
C GLU A 215 -0.32 4.95 14.79
N SER A 216 0.58 4.62 13.87
CA SER A 216 1.61 5.52 13.35
C SER A 216 1.01 6.74 12.68
N LEU A 217 -0.16 6.60 12.04
CA LEU A 217 -0.88 7.69 11.38
C LEU A 217 -1.27 8.82 12.35
N LEU A 218 -1.48 8.50 13.63
CA LEU A 218 -1.87 9.46 14.68
C LEU A 218 -0.69 10.26 15.21
N ALA A 219 0.53 9.79 14.99
CA ALA A 219 1.76 10.40 15.50
C ALA A 219 2.52 11.23 14.44
N ALA A 220 1.92 11.38 13.29
CA ALA A 220 2.55 11.99 12.11
C ALA A 220 2.05 13.40 11.82
#